data_d3c2235dfed2098707eca6f169945fb2
#
_entry.id   d3c2235dfed2098707eca6f169945fb2
#
_cell.length_a   1.000
_cell.length_b   1.000
_cell.length_c   1.000
_cell.angle_alpha   90.00
_cell.angle_beta   90.00
_cell.angle_gamma   90.00
#
_symmetry.space_group_name_H-M   'P 1'
#
loop_
_entity.id
_entity.type
_entity.pdbx_description
1 polymer ?
#
loop_
_entity_poly.entity_id
_entity_poly.type
_entity_poly.pdbx_seq_one_letter_code
_entity_poly.pdbx_strand_id
1 'polypeptide(L)'
;TNLYLAAEQRNAVVTALSAGCMILTGGPGTGKTTTINTIIKLLEDLKLSIALAAPTGRAAKRMSQVTGYEAKTIHRLLCTQRSSEGYSIFTHNEENPLPYDVIILDEVSMIDVNLMSSFLKAVKTGARIILSGDADQLPSVGPGNIIHDIIESKTIPVIQLNKIFRQAEESLIIVNAHKINHGELPDLSVKSSDFFFLRRKTPQDSAFTVMDLFKNRLPKSYNVNPISSIQVLSPTKKGLAGTIALNKLLQSHINPYDERRPQHVFGNITFRVGDKVMQTKNNYDMVYSREIGEDGMGIFN
;
A
#
# COMPACT_ATOMS: atom_id res chain seq x y z
N THR A 1 -14.69 24.69 1.04
CA THR A 1 -15.57 23.50 0.98
C THR A 1 -15.94 23.13 2.41
N ASN A 2 -17.21 23.27 2.78
CA ASN A 2 -17.71 22.79 4.09
C ASN A 2 -17.63 21.25 4.10
N LEU A 3 -16.58 20.72 4.70
CA LEU A 3 -16.41 19.27 4.86
C LEU A 3 -17.16 18.85 6.12
N TYR A 4 -18.27 18.12 5.96
CA TYR A 4 -19.01 17.56 7.09
C TYR A 4 -18.41 16.20 7.46
N LEU A 5 -17.69 16.18 8.56
CA LEU A 5 -17.15 14.93 9.11
C LEU A 5 -18.27 14.13 9.80
N ALA A 6 -18.29 12.82 9.61
CA ALA A 6 -19.11 11.90 10.38
C ALA A 6 -18.73 11.92 11.88
N ALA A 7 -19.61 11.42 12.74
CA ALA A 7 -19.35 11.41 14.18
C ALA A 7 -18.04 10.69 14.55
N GLU A 8 -17.78 9.52 13.96
CA GLU A 8 -16.56 8.74 14.16
C GLU A 8 -15.32 9.50 13.69
N GLN A 9 -15.40 10.19 12.54
CA GLN A 9 -14.30 11.01 12.02
C GLN A 9 -14.01 12.22 12.92
N ARG A 10 -15.06 12.88 13.46
CA ARG A 10 -14.86 13.96 14.43
C ARG A 10 -14.20 13.46 15.71
N ASN A 11 -14.63 12.29 16.21
CA ASN A 11 -14.01 11.67 17.37
C ASN A 11 -12.54 11.34 17.11
N ALA A 12 -12.19 10.82 15.92
CA ALA A 12 -10.80 10.58 15.53
C ALA A 12 -9.95 11.86 15.56
N VAL A 13 -10.49 12.97 15.05
CA VAL A 13 -9.81 14.27 15.08
C VAL A 13 -9.58 14.73 16.51
N VAL A 14 -10.60 14.68 17.37
CA VAL A 14 -10.48 15.08 18.78
C VAL A 14 -9.45 14.21 19.52
N THR A 15 -9.50 12.91 19.30
CA THR A 15 -8.57 11.95 19.92
C THR A 15 -7.12 12.22 19.45
N ALA A 16 -6.91 12.48 18.16
CA ALA A 16 -5.58 12.79 17.62
C ALA A 16 -4.96 14.06 18.26
N LEU A 17 -5.80 15.03 18.65
CA LEU A 17 -5.33 16.27 19.30
C LEU A 17 -5.12 16.11 20.80
N SER A 18 -5.75 15.12 21.46
CA SER A 18 -5.72 14.96 22.92
C SER A 18 -4.86 13.78 23.40
N ALA A 19 -4.78 12.69 22.63
CA ALA A 19 -4.04 11.49 23.01
C ALA A 19 -2.56 11.55 22.54
N GLY A 20 -1.68 10.93 23.31
CA GLY A 20 -0.28 10.74 22.92
C GLY A 20 -0.08 9.65 21.86
N CYS A 21 -0.95 8.66 21.86
CA CYS A 21 -0.97 7.59 20.85
C CYS A 21 -2.41 7.19 20.54
N MET A 22 -2.73 6.91 19.28
CA MET A 22 -4.04 6.37 18.88
C MET A 22 -3.95 5.48 17.65
N ILE A 23 -4.94 4.60 17.49
CA ILE A 23 -5.19 3.86 16.25
C ILE A 23 -6.43 4.44 15.55
N LEU A 24 -6.30 4.67 14.25
CA LEU A 24 -7.39 4.95 13.31
C LEU A 24 -7.55 3.75 12.37
N THR A 25 -8.57 2.94 12.57
CA THR A 25 -8.83 1.77 11.72
C THR A 25 -10.14 1.89 10.97
N GLY A 26 -10.28 1.12 9.89
CA GLY A 26 -11.51 1.05 9.09
C GLY A 26 -11.22 0.48 7.71
N GLY A 27 -12.21 -0.16 7.13
CA GLY A 27 -12.13 -0.75 5.80
C GLY A 27 -12.02 0.26 4.64
N PRO A 28 -12.02 -0.22 3.40
CA PRO A 28 -12.03 0.64 2.22
C PRO A 28 -13.31 1.50 2.18
N GLY A 29 -13.18 2.76 1.74
CA GLY A 29 -14.34 3.67 1.59
C GLY A 29 -14.86 4.30 2.88
N THR A 30 -14.25 4.08 4.04
CA THR A 30 -14.68 4.65 5.34
C THR A 30 -14.14 6.07 5.60
N GLY A 31 -13.32 6.61 4.70
CA GLY A 31 -12.83 7.99 4.78
C GLY A 31 -11.63 8.20 5.70
N LYS A 32 -10.80 7.16 5.95
CA LYS A 32 -9.53 7.28 6.68
C LYS A 32 -8.67 8.44 6.18
N THR A 33 -8.44 8.51 4.87
CA THR A 33 -7.63 9.55 4.25
C THR A 33 -8.16 10.96 4.47
N THR A 34 -9.48 11.15 4.38
CA THR A 34 -10.12 12.44 4.66
C THR A 34 -9.92 12.85 6.11
N THR A 35 -10.03 11.89 7.03
CA THR A 35 -9.80 12.11 8.46
C THR A 35 -8.35 12.49 8.74
N ILE A 36 -7.37 11.78 8.16
CA ILE A 36 -5.95 12.08 8.27
C ILE A 36 -5.64 13.48 7.74
N ASN A 37 -6.18 13.86 6.57
CA ASN A 37 -5.97 15.19 6.01
C ASN A 37 -6.52 16.29 6.91
N THR A 38 -7.65 16.04 7.57
CA THR A 38 -8.21 16.99 8.52
C THR A 38 -7.33 17.11 9.76
N ILE A 39 -6.83 16.00 10.29
CA ILE A 39 -5.91 15.96 11.42
C ILE A 39 -4.63 16.75 11.09
N ILE A 40 -4.01 16.49 9.93
CA ILE A 40 -2.78 17.17 9.49
C ILE A 40 -2.98 18.69 9.49
N LYS A 41 -4.05 19.20 8.87
CA LYS A 41 -4.35 20.63 8.80
C LYS A 41 -4.46 21.27 10.19
N LEU A 42 -5.13 20.60 11.13
CA LEU A 42 -5.28 21.10 12.48
C LEU A 42 -3.95 21.08 13.27
N LEU A 43 -3.13 20.06 13.03
CA LEU A 43 -1.79 19.98 13.65
C LEU A 43 -0.86 21.08 13.10
N GLU A 44 -1.00 21.45 11.82
CA GLU A 44 -0.29 22.59 11.22
C GLU A 44 -0.72 23.94 11.81
N ASP A 45 -2.04 24.12 11.98
CA ASP A 45 -2.56 25.33 12.62
C ASP A 45 -1.99 25.50 14.04
N LEU A 46 -1.68 24.37 14.70
CA LEU A 46 -0.98 24.34 16.00
C LEU A 46 0.55 24.48 15.88
N LYS A 47 1.09 24.63 14.67
CA LYS A 47 2.54 24.77 14.36
C LYS A 47 3.38 23.58 14.85
N LEU A 48 2.82 22.39 14.86
CA LEU A 48 3.52 21.16 15.22
C LEU A 48 4.27 20.61 14.00
N SER A 49 5.48 20.10 14.23
CA SER A 49 6.27 19.41 13.21
C SER A 49 5.71 18.00 12.99
N ILE A 50 5.37 17.67 11.73
CA ILE A 50 4.68 16.43 11.37
C ILE A 50 5.57 15.60 10.46
N ALA A 51 5.68 14.29 10.75
CA ALA A 51 6.22 13.30 9.82
C ALA A 51 5.12 12.35 9.36
N LEU A 52 5.10 12.07 8.05
CA LEU A 52 4.24 11.07 7.44
C LEU A 52 5.08 9.90 6.97
N ALA A 53 4.69 8.68 7.32
CA ALA A 53 5.40 7.50 6.85
C ALA A 53 4.48 6.31 6.59
N ALA A 54 4.97 5.37 5.77
CA ALA A 54 4.30 4.12 5.46
C ALA A 54 5.33 2.98 5.31
N PRO A 55 4.95 1.71 5.41
CA PRO A 55 5.89 0.59 5.31
C PRO A 55 6.49 0.43 3.92
N THR A 56 5.78 0.82 2.86
CA THR A 56 6.22 0.64 1.46
C THR A 56 6.33 1.96 0.72
N GLY A 57 7.21 2.01 -0.30
CA GLY A 57 7.37 3.21 -1.15
C GLY A 57 6.09 3.56 -1.90
N ARG A 58 5.29 2.58 -2.30
CA ARG A 58 4.00 2.80 -2.97
C ARG A 58 2.98 3.45 -2.04
N ALA A 59 2.88 2.96 -0.80
CA ALA A 59 2.00 3.54 0.21
C ALA A 59 2.43 4.97 0.58
N ALA A 60 3.73 5.20 0.79
CA ALA A 60 4.26 6.53 1.05
C ALA A 60 3.98 7.50 -0.11
N LYS A 61 4.20 7.09 -1.36
CA LYS A 61 3.89 7.91 -2.54
C LYS A 61 2.39 8.24 -2.62
N ARG A 62 1.52 7.26 -2.37
CA ARG A 62 0.07 7.48 -2.34
C ARG A 62 -0.31 8.46 -1.23
N MET A 63 0.25 8.28 -0.04
CA MET A 63 0.04 9.19 1.09
C MET A 63 0.44 10.61 0.72
N SER A 64 1.62 10.82 0.10
CA SER A 64 2.06 12.13 -0.38
C SER A 64 1.08 12.73 -1.40
N GLN A 65 0.62 11.95 -2.37
CA GLN A 65 -0.29 12.44 -3.41
C GLN A 65 -1.64 12.89 -2.85
N VAL A 66 -2.15 12.20 -1.84
CA VAL A 66 -3.48 12.47 -1.28
C VAL A 66 -3.44 13.56 -0.21
N THR A 67 -2.36 13.63 0.58
CA THR A 67 -2.21 14.63 1.64
C THR A 67 -1.61 15.94 1.14
N GLY A 68 -0.83 15.91 0.07
CA GLY A 68 -0.02 17.04 -0.39
C GLY A 68 1.29 17.23 0.39
N TYR A 69 1.57 16.38 1.38
CA TYR A 69 2.78 16.41 2.21
C TYR A 69 3.76 15.31 1.80
N GLU A 70 5.05 15.55 1.98
CA GLU A 70 6.05 14.52 1.77
C GLU A 70 5.88 13.38 2.77
N ALA A 71 5.57 12.19 2.30
CA ALA A 71 5.59 10.97 3.11
C ALA A 71 6.78 10.09 2.69
N LYS A 72 7.44 9.48 3.68
CA LYS A 72 8.61 8.62 3.50
C LYS A 72 8.28 7.17 3.83
N THR A 73 9.08 6.23 3.36
CA THR A 73 9.02 4.90 3.96
C THR A 73 9.55 4.96 5.39
N ILE A 74 9.06 4.09 6.28
CA ILE A 74 9.57 4.04 7.67
C ILE A 74 11.09 3.85 7.68
N HIS A 75 11.63 3.01 6.79
CA HIS A 75 13.07 2.82 6.64
C HIS A 75 13.80 4.12 6.28
N ARG A 76 13.24 4.94 5.40
CA ARG A 76 13.83 6.26 5.06
C ARG A 76 13.65 7.28 6.18
N LEU A 77 12.54 7.22 6.90
CA LEU A 77 12.32 8.09 8.06
C LEU A 77 13.36 7.81 9.15
N LEU A 78 13.67 6.53 9.37
CA LEU A 78 14.69 6.10 10.33
C LEU A 78 16.13 6.26 9.82
N CYS A 79 16.33 6.72 8.57
CA CYS A 79 17.63 6.88 7.92
C CYS A 79 18.47 5.61 7.98
N THR A 80 18.06 4.60 7.18
CA THR A 80 18.79 3.33 7.10
C THR A 80 20.19 3.55 6.52
N GLN A 81 21.21 3.13 7.23
CA GLN A 81 22.61 3.06 6.78
C GLN A 81 23.06 1.59 6.73
N ARG A 82 24.03 1.29 5.88
CA ARG A 82 24.71 -0.01 5.92
C ARG A 82 25.89 0.07 6.88
N SER A 83 25.99 -0.86 7.83
CA SER A 83 27.19 -1.04 8.61
C SER A 83 28.33 -1.58 7.75
N SER A 84 29.57 -1.44 8.22
CA SER A 84 30.75 -2.07 7.60
C SER A 84 30.63 -3.60 7.49
N GLU A 85 29.76 -4.22 8.27
CA GLU A 85 29.48 -5.66 8.28
C GLU A 85 28.27 -6.05 7.42
N GLY A 86 27.68 -5.09 6.68
CA GLY A 86 26.56 -5.34 5.76
C GLY A 86 25.15 -5.37 6.38
N TYR A 87 25.01 -5.14 7.68
CA TYR A 87 23.71 -5.02 8.33
C TYR A 87 23.10 -3.62 8.16
N SER A 88 21.78 -3.55 8.08
CA SER A 88 21.08 -2.27 8.08
C SER A 88 20.98 -1.72 9.50
N ILE A 89 21.53 -0.54 9.73
CA ILE A 89 21.43 0.17 11.01
C ILE A 89 20.57 1.41 10.76
N PHE A 90 19.70 1.72 11.72
CA PHE A 90 18.93 2.96 11.71
C PHE A 90 19.69 4.06 12.45
N THR A 91 19.86 5.21 11.78
CA THR A 91 20.52 6.39 12.39
C THR A 91 19.63 6.99 13.48
N HIS A 92 18.30 6.99 13.27
CA HIS A 92 17.37 7.40 14.32
C HIS A 92 17.05 6.21 15.23
N ASN A 93 17.27 6.40 16.51
CA ASN A 93 17.12 5.44 17.59
C ASN A 93 16.91 6.17 18.93
N GLU A 94 17.06 5.49 20.08
CA GLU A 94 16.92 6.08 21.42
C GLU A 94 17.90 7.22 21.70
N GLU A 95 19.13 7.17 21.16
CA GLU A 95 20.17 8.18 21.36
C GLU A 95 20.01 9.36 20.38
N ASN A 96 19.40 9.13 19.24
CA ASN A 96 19.15 10.14 18.20
C ASN A 96 17.70 10.07 17.73
N PRO A 97 16.73 10.52 18.52
CA PRO A 97 15.32 10.41 18.19
C PRO A 97 14.90 11.28 17.01
N LEU A 98 13.76 10.94 16.42
CA LEU A 98 13.13 11.70 15.34
C LEU A 98 12.71 13.09 15.84
N PRO A 99 13.01 14.19 15.11
CA PRO A 99 12.78 15.55 15.58
C PRO A 99 11.34 16.06 15.37
N TYR A 100 10.34 15.15 15.30
CA TYR A 100 8.96 15.49 15.01
C TYR A 100 8.10 15.50 16.28
N ASP A 101 7.08 16.38 16.30
CA ASP A 101 6.11 16.44 17.39
C ASP A 101 4.97 15.45 17.19
N VAL A 102 4.65 15.13 15.93
CA VAL A 102 3.62 14.17 15.56
C VAL A 102 4.15 13.28 14.44
N ILE A 103 3.94 11.98 14.58
CA ILE A 103 4.28 11.02 13.54
C ILE A 103 3.01 10.24 13.17
N ILE A 104 2.66 10.26 11.89
CA ILE A 104 1.52 9.53 11.35
C ILE A 104 2.05 8.38 10.50
N LEU A 105 1.75 7.15 10.91
CA LEU A 105 2.04 5.93 10.14
C LEU A 105 0.76 5.45 9.47
N ASP A 106 0.80 5.25 8.17
CA ASP A 106 -0.29 4.63 7.42
C ASP A 106 0.07 3.21 6.98
N GLU A 107 -0.94 2.40 6.65
CA GLU A 107 -0.83 0.97 6.30
C GLU A 107 -0.11 0.13 7.38
N VAL A 108 -0.44 0.40 8.66
CA VAL A 108 0.23 -0.24 9.82
C VAL A 108 0.03 -1.76 9.86
N SER A 109 -0.99 -2.31 9.20
CA SER A 109 -1.18 -3.76 9.06
C SER A 109 0.00 -4.48 8.41
N MET A 110 0.80 -3.77 7.60
CA MET A 110 1.99 -4.32 6.93
C MET A 110 3.27 -4.21 7.75
N ILE A 111 3.24 -3.63 8.95
CA ILE A 111 4.42 -3.40 9.79
C ILE A 111 4.62 -4.61 10.70
N ASP A 112 5.83 -5.19 10.67
CA ASP A 112 6.21 -6.28 11.58
C ASP A 112 6.73 -5.78 12.95
N VAL A 113 6.88 -6.68 13.90
CA VAL A 113 7.35 -6.37 15.26
C VAL A 113 8.74 -5.71 15.25
N ASN A 114 9.64 -6.15 14.39
CA ASN A 114 11.02 -5.65 14.37
C ASN A 114 11.05 -4.19 13.88
N LEU A 115 10.30 -3.89 12.82
CA LEU A 115 10.23 -2.53 12.29
C LEU A 115 9.49 -1.60 13.24
N MET A 116 8.41 -2.06 13.88
CA MET A 116 7.68 -1.30 14.89
C MET A 116 8.56 -1.02 16.11
N SER A 117 9.28 -2.01 16.59
CA SER A 117 10.23 -1.84 17.70
C SER A 117 11.30 -0.79 17.39
N SER A 118 11.90 -0.88 16.20
CA SER A 118 12.90 0.10 15.74
C SER A 118 12.32 1.51 15.62
N PHE A 119 11.09 1.62 15.11
CA PHE A 119 10.38 2.89 15.02
C PHE A 119 10.11 3.49 16.41
N LEU A 120 9.55 2.70 17.33
CA LEU A 120 9.23 3.19 18.67
C LEU A 120 10.46 3.67 19.44
N LYS A 121 11.60 3.02 19.29
CA LYS A 121 12.89 3.44 19.84
C LYS A 121 13.36 4.80 19.33
N ALA A 122 12.97 5.16 18.11
CA ALA A 122 13.33 6.42 17.49
C ALA A 122 12.33 7.56 17.80
N VAL A 123 11.22 7.29 18.47
CA VAL A 123 10.23 8.32 18.81
C VAL A 123 10.68 9.09 20.02
N LYS A 124 10.77 10.43 19.91
CA LYS A 124 11.14 11.28 21.06
C LYS A 124 10.05 11.27 22.14
N THR A 125 10.45 11.39 23.39
CA THR A 125 9.51 11.55 24.50
C THR A 125 8.61 12.76 24.30
N GLY A 126 7.29 12.56 24.47
CA GLY A 126 6.28 13.60 24.30
C GLY A 126 5.77 13.75 22.85
N ALA A 127 6.36 13.08 21.87
CA ALA A 127 5.79 13.06 20.52
C ALA A 127 4.48 12.25 20.47
N ARG A 128 3.59 12.66 19.59
CA ARG A 128 2.32 11.95 19.33
C ARG A 128 2.48 10.95 18.20
N ILE A 129 1.80 9.81 18.32
CA ILE A 129 1.80 8.76 17.31
C ILE A 129 0.36 8.50 16.86
N ILE A 130 0.11 8.58 15.56
CA ILE A 130 -1.16 8.20 14.95
C ILE A 130 -0.89 7.02 14.04
N LEU A 131 -1.45 5.87 14.39
CA LEU A 131 -1.35 4.62 13.64
C LEU A 131 -2.60 4.46 12.81
N SER A 132 -2.48 4.51 11.48
CA SER A 132 -3.58 4.32 10.54
C SER A 132 -3.41 3.00 9.80
N GLY A 133 -4.49 2.26 9.67
CA GLY A 133 -4.48 0.99 8.95
C GLY A 133 -5.87 0.36 8.89
N ASP A 134 -5.92 -0.81 8.33
CA ASP A 134 -7.11 -1.63 8.24
C ASP A 134 -6.82 -2.93 9.01
N ALA A 135 -7.49 -3.11 10.16
CA ALA A 135 -7.29 -4.27 11.03
C ALA A 135 -7.76 -5.58 10.38
N ASP A 136 -8.61 -5.47 9.36
CA ASP A 136 -9.17 -6.62 8.63
C ASP A 136 -8.32 -7.04 7.43
N GLN A 137 -7.27 -6.27 7.09
CA GLN A 137 -6.32 -6.65 6.05
C GLN A 137 -5.36 -7.74 6.53
N LEU A 138 -4.70 -8.40 5.57
CA LEU A 138 -3.67 -9.40 5.87
C LEU A 138 -2.56 -8.79 6.73
N PRO A 139 -2.05 -9.54 7.72
CA PRO A 139 -0.93 -9.10 8.54
C PRO A 139 0.37 -8.98 7.72
N SER A 140 1.39 -8.42 8.35
CA SER A 140 2.73 -8.31 7.77
C SER A 140 3.29 -9.68 7.36
N VAL A 141 4.19 -9.69 6.36
CA VAL A 141 4.94 -10.90 5.97
C VAL A 141 5.95 -11.28 7.06
N GLY A 142 6.48 -10.28 7.79
CA GLY A 142 7.33 -10.48 8.96
C GLY A 142 6.55 -10.90 10.20
N PRO A 143 7.23 -11.15 11.32
CA PRO A 143 6.60 -11.66 12.54
C PRO A 143 5.67 -10.64 13.20
N GLY A 144 4.52 -11.10 13.72
CA GLY A 144 3.56 -10.34 14.51
C GLY A 144 2.37 -9.79 13.71
N ASN A 145 1.35 -9.37 14.45
CA ASN A 145 0.15 -8.71 13.93
C ASN A 145 -0.12 -7.44 14.75
N ILE A 146 0.75 -6.45 14.57
CA ILE A 146 0.88 -5.28 15.43
C ILE A 146 -0.45 -4.55 15.63
N ILE A 147 -1.17 -4.27 14.55
CA ILE A 147 -2.42 -3.49 14.65
C ILE A 147 -3.47 -4.24 15.47
N HIS A 148 -3.59 -5.54 15.23
CA HIS A 148 -4.54 -6.40 15.94
C HIS A 148 -4.15 -6.54 17.42
N ASP A 149 -2.87 -6.81 17.70
CA ASP A 149 -2.38 -7.01 19.06
C ASP A 149 -2.55 -5.74 19.91
N ILE A 150 -2.30 -4.55 19.33
CA ILE A 150 -2.52 -3.28 20.03
C ILE A 150 -4.01 -3.02 20.27
N ILE A 151 -4.88 -3.30 19.29
CA ILE A 151 -6.33 -3.17 19.45
C ILE A 151 -6.83 -4.08 20.57
N GLU A 152 -6.41 -5.33 20.58
CA GLU A 152 -6.77 -6.33 21.61
C GLU A 152 -6.27 -5.95 23.00
N SER A 153 -5.11 -5.32 23.10
CA SER A 153 -4.52 -4.90 24.37
C SER A 153 -5.35 -3.83 25.09
N LYS A 154 -6.16 -3.05 24.35
CA LYS A 154 -6.99 -1.93 24.87
C LYS A 154 -6.18 -0.88 25.65
N THR A 155 -4.89 -0.76 25.38
CA THR A 155 -3.99 0.15 26.10
C THR A 155 -3.98 1.56 25.55
N ILE A 156 -4.36 1.75 24.27
CA ILE A 156 -4.44 3.04 23.61
C ILE A 156 -5.80 3.25 22.96
N PRO A 157 -6.25 4.50 22.76
CA PRO A 157 -7.50 4.79 22.07
C PRO A 157 -7.54 4.21 20.65
N VAL A 158 -8.62 3.53 20.31
CA VAL A 158 -8.90 2.99 18.97
C VAL A 158 -10.16 3.65 18.43
N ILE A 159 -10.05 4.29 17.30
CA ILE A 159 -11.20 4.84 16.59
C ILE A 159 -11.41 4.01 15.33
N GLN A 160 -12.54 3.31 15.29
CA GLN A 160 -12.96 2.50 14.16
C GLN A 160 -13.95 3.29 13.30
N LEU A 161 -13.63 3.47 12.02
CA LEU A 161 -14.51 4.07 11.02
C LEU A 161 -15.34 2.96 10.37
N ASN A 162 -16.59 2.84 10.75
CA ASN A 162 -17.48 1.80 10.24
C ASN A 162 -18.40 2.34 9.13
N LYS A 163 -18.62 3.65 9.07
CA LYS A 163 -19.52 4.24 8.09
C LYS A 163 -18.89 4.22 6.71
N ILE A 164 -19.48 3.42 5.82
CA ILE A 164 -19.16 3.43 4.39
C ILE A 164 -19.88 4.65 3.79
N PHE A 165 -19.17 5.45 3.00
CA PHE A 165 -19.79 6.60 2.33
C PHE A 165 -20.53 6.14 1.07
N ARG A 166 -21.64 6.83 0.73
CA ARG A 166 -22.57 6.47 -0.35
C ARG A 166 -21.90 6.06 -1.69
N GLN A 167 -20.84 6.74 -2.10
CA GLN A 167 -20.09 6.35 -3.31
C GLN A 167 -19.43 4.98 -3.20
N ALA A 168 -19.09 4.55 -2.00
CA ALA A 168 -18.47 3.25 -1.73
C ALA A 168 -19.52 2.15 -1.53
N GLU A 169 -20.76 2.49 -1.10
CA GLU A 169 -21.87 1.54 -1.02
C GLU A 169 -22.33 1.06 -2.40
N GLU A 170 -22.12 1.84 -3.44
CA GLU A 170 -22.43 1.46 -4.83
C GLU A 170 -21.36 0.55 -5.45
N SER A 171 -20.16 0.45 -4.85
CA SER A 171 -19.08 -0.40 -5.31
C SER A 171 -19.24 -1.84 -4.83
N LEU A 172 -19.45 -2.76 -5.76
CA LEU A 172 -19.57 -4.18 -5.43
C LEU A 172 -18.22 -4.77 -4.95
N ILE A 173 -17.09 -4.17 -5.32
CA ILE A 173 -15.77 -4.52 -4.77
C ILE A 173 -15.78 -4.30 -3.26
N ILE A 174 -16.26 -3.14 -2.80
CA ILE A 174 -16.29 -2.77 -1.38
C ILE A 174 -17.33 -3.61 -0.62
N VAL A 175 -18.53 -3.73 -1.16
CA VAL A 175 -19.60 -4.55 -0.56
C VAL A 175 -19.16 -6.00 -0.38
N ASN A 176 -18.55 -6.60 -1.42
CA ASN A 176 -18.07 -7.98 -1.33
C ASN A 176 -16.88 -8.13 -0.39
N ALA A 177 -15.98 -7.14 -0.30
CA ALA A 177 -14.89 -7.17 0.67
C ALA A 177 -15.43 -7.22 2.11
N HIS A 178 -16.43 -6.39 2.43
CA HIS A 178 -17.07 -6.43 3.75
C HIS A 178 -17.81 -7.75 4.01
N LYS A 179 -18.54 -8.28 3.03
CA LYS A 179 -19.17 -9.62 3.16
C LYS A 179 -18.16 -10.70 3.49
N ILE A 180 -17.06 -10.76 2.73
CA ILE A 180 -15.99 -11.76 2.94
C ILE A 180 -15.40 -11.61 4.34
N ASN A 181 -15.16 -10.39 4.79
CA ASN A 181 -14.61 -10.10 6.12
C ASN A 181 -15.53 -10.58 7.26
N HIS A 182 -16.87 -10.47 7.07
CA HIS A 182 -17.85 -11.00 8.02
C HIS A 182 -18.16 -12.49 7.86
N GLY A 183 -17.42 -13.19 6.97
CA GLY A 183 -17.65 -14.62 6.71
C GLY A 183 -18.86 -14.92 5.82
N GLU A 184 -19.38 -13.90 5.16
CA GLU A 184 -20.50 -14.02 4.23
C GLU A 184 -20.00 -14.31 2.80
N LEU A 185 -20.87 -14.94 2.00
CA LEU A 185 -20.54 -15.17 0.59
C LEU A 185 -20.63 -13.87 -0.22
N PRO A 186 -19.61 -13.58 -1.06
CA PRO A 186 -19.67 -12.44 -1.95
C PRO A 186 -20.75 -12.61 -3.02
N ASP A 187 -21.31 -11.52 -3.50
CA ASP A 187 -22.23 -11.56 -4.64
C ASP A 187 -21.44 -11.73 -5.94
N LEU A 188 -21.62 -12.88 -6.57
CA LEU A 188 -20.94 -13.27 -7.82
C LEU A 188 -21.88 -13.18 -9.03
N SER A 189 -23.15 -12.87 -8.85
CA SER A 189 -24.19 -12.90 -9.89
C SER A 189 -24.33 -11.57 -10.66
N VAL A 190 -23.96 -10.45 -10.04
CA VAL A 190 -24.08 -9.11 -10.63
C VAL A 190 -23.08 -8.91 -11.74
N LYS A 191 -23.56 -8.41 -12.90
CA LYS A 191 -22.76 -8.22 -14.12
C LYS A 191 -22.60 -6.74 -14.55
N SER A 192 -23.17 -5.84 -13.82
CA SER A 192 -23.28 -4.41 -14.17
C SER A 192 -22.54 -3.48 -13.20
N SER A 193 -21.52 -3.96 -12.52
CA SER A 193 -20.79 -3.21 -11.52
C SER A 193 -19.28 -3.19 -11.82
N ASP A 194 -18.50 -2.86 -10.83
CA ASP A 194 -17.03 -2.82 -10.82
C ASP A 194 -16.40 -4.17 -10.43
N PHE A 195 -17.21 -5.18 -10.05
CA PHE A 195 -16.76 -6.52 -9.65
C PHE A 195 -17.39 -7.58 -10.55
N PHE A 196 -16.56 -8.44 -11.17
CA PHE A 196 -17.00 -9.50 -12.07
C PHE A 196 -16.40 -10.84 -11.69
N PHE A 197 -17.22 -11.89 -11.65
CA PHE A 197 -16.77 -13.25 -11.45
C PHE A 197 -16.91 -14.06 -12.72
N LEU A 198 -15.79 -14.64 -13.20
CA LEU A 198 -15.74 -15.48 -14.39
C LEU A 198 -15.31 -16.89 -14.02
N ARG A 199 -16.29 -17.80 -13.87
CA ARG A 199 -16.00 -19.20 -13.56
C ARG A 199 -15.26 -19.89 -14.70
N ARG A 200 -14.14 -20.56 -14.39
CA ARG A 200 -13.38 -21.41 -15.31
C ARG A 200 -13.18 -22.78 -14.70
N LYS A 201 -13.20 -23.83 -15.55
CA LYS A 201 -13.11 -25.21 -15.07
C LYS A 201 -11.67 -25.67 -14.90
N THR A 202 -10.76 -25.14 -15.70
CA THR A 202 -9.35 -25.55 -15.70
C THR A 202 -8.40 -24.37 -15.48
N PRO A 203 -7.18 -24.62 -14.96
CA PRO A 203 -6.14 -23.59 -14.89
C PRO A 203 -5.75 -23.02 -16.26
N GLN A 204 -5.83 -23.83 -17.32
CA GLN A 204 -5.58 -23.38 -18.70
C GLN A 204 -6.62 -22.35 -19.13
N ASP A 205 -7.91 -22.65 -18.94
CA ASP A 205 -9.00 -21.71 -19.28
C ASP A 205 -8.87 -20.40 -18.50
N SER A 206 -8.45 -20.49 -17.24
CA SER A 206 -8.18 -19.31 -16.41
C SER A 206 -7.05 -18.47 -16.98
N ALA A 207 -5.92 -19.09 -17.35
CA ALA A 207 -4.77 -18.40 -17.93
C ALA A 207 -5.11 -17.72 -19.27
N PHE A 208 -5.81 -18.41 -20.16
CA PHE A 208 -6.28 -17.83 -21.43
C PHE A 208 -7.28 -16.71 -21.23
N THR A 209 -8.18 -16.84 -20.25
CA THR A 209 -9.11 -15.74 -19.91
C THR A 209 -8.37 -14.52 -19.40
N VAL A 210 -7.38 -14.69 -18.52
CA VAL A 210 -6.55 -13.58 -18.02
C VAL A 210 -5.81 -12.91 -19.18
N MET A 211 -5.23 -13.69 -20.09
CA MET A 211 -4.52 -13.16 -21.26
C MET A 211 -5.48 -12.37 -22.17
N ASP A 212 -6.66 -12.87 -22.46
CA ASP A 212 -7.65 -12.19 -23.30
C ASP A 212 -8.18 -10.92 -22.64
N LEU A 213 -8.48 -10.96 -21.34
CA LEU A 213 -8.85 -9.79 -20.56
C LEU A 213 -7.77 -8.72 -20.61
N PHE A 214 -6.51 -9.11 -20.37
CA PHE A 214 -5.38 -8.18 -20.31
C PHE A 214 -5.04 -7.56 -21.67
N LYS A 215 -5.04 -8.37 -22.73
CA LYS A 215 -4.62 -7.94 -24.08
C LYS A 215 -5.74 -7.23 -24.85
N ASN A 216 -6.96 -7.72 -24.76
CA ASN A 216 -8.03 -7.36 -25.69
C ASN A 216 -9.19 -6.65 -24.98
N ARG A 217 -9.85 -7.31 -24.03
CA ARG A 217 -11.16 -6.88 -23.55
C ARG A 217 -11.10 -5.64 -22.65
N LEU A 218 -10.25 -5.66 -21.60
CA LEU A 218 -10.16 -4.53 -20.67
C LEU A 218 -9.56 -3.28 -21.32
N PRO A 219 -8.46 -3.34 -22.11
CA PRO A 219 -7.97 -2.18 -22.83
C PRO A 219 -9.00 -1.54 -23.72
N LYS A 220 -9.76 -2.36 -24.47
CA LYS A 220 -10.82 -1.88 -25.36
C LYS A 220 -11.99 -1.27 -24.59
N SER A 221 -12.44 -1.90 -23.49
CA SER A 221 -13.59 -1.46 -22.72
C SER A 221 -13.34 -0.18 -21.93
N TYR A 222 -12.13 -0.01 -21.40
CA TYR A 222 -11.77 1.13 -20.55
C TYR A 222 -10.86 2.16 -21.24
N ASN A 223 -10.50 1.91 -22.50
CA ASN A 223 -9.56 2.76 -23.26
C ASN A 223 -8.25 3.02 -22.49
N VAL A 224 -7.61 1.97 -22.01
CA VAL A 224 -6.40 2.05 -21.16
C VAL A 224 -5.25 1.25 -21.75
N ASN A 225 -4.02 1.67 -21.43
CA ASN A 225 -2.83 0.87 -21.72
C ASN A 225 -2.74 -0.29 -20.72
N PRO A 226 -2.71 -1.56 -21.17
CA PRO A 226 -2.70 -2.71 -20.27
C PRO A 226 -1.46 -2.76 -19.36
N ILE A 227 -0.29 -2.36 -19.88
CA ILE A 227 0.96 -2.45 -19.12
C ILE A 227 0.95 -1.49 -17.92
N SER A 228 0.47 -0.27 -18.09
CA SER A 228 0.45 0.74 -17.03
C SER A 228 -0.78 0.66 -16.12
N SER A 229 -1.93 0.22 -16.65
CA SER A 229 -3.23 0.40 -15.99
C SER A 229 -3.85 -0.88 -15.45
N ILE A 230 -3.38 -2.06 -15.87
CA ILE A 230 -3.93 -3.35 -15.45
C ILE A 230 -2.91 -4.11 -14.61
N GLN A 231 -3.36 -4.67 -13.49
CA GLN A 231 -2.55 -5.56 -12.65
C GLN A 231 -3.21 -6.93 -12.54
N VAL A 232 -2.45 -7.98 -12.84
CA VAL A 232 -2.88 -9.38 -12.62
C VAL A 232 -2.36 -9.84 -11.26
N LEU A 233 -3.24 -10.38 -10.44
CA LEU A 233 -2.91 -11.00 -9.16
C LEU A 233 -3.18 -12.49 -9.25
N SER A 234 -2.27 -13.30 -8.72
CA SER A 234 -2.44 -14.75 -8.61
C SER A 234 -2.00 -15.20 -7.21
N PRO A 235 -2.74 -16.11 -6.56
CA PRO A 235 -2.42 -16.59 -5.22
C PRO A 235 -1.21 -17.54 -5.20
N THR A 236 -0.75 -18.01 -6.35
CA THR A 236 0.34 -18.97 -6.46
C THR A 236 1.44 -18.52 -7.42
N LYS A 237 2.67 -18.98 -7.18
CA LYS A 237 3.81 -18.77 -8.09
C LYS A 237 3.86 -19.85 -9.18
N LYS A 238 3.54 -21.10 -8.82
CA LYS A 238 3.65 -22.28 -9.67
C LYS A 238 2.31 -22.64 -10.31
N GLY A 239 2.35 -23.52 -11.34
CA GLY A 239 1.17 -23.94 -12.07
C GLY A 239 0.83 -23.03 -13.25
N LEU A 240 -0.12 -23.46 -14.09
CA LEU A 240 -0.48 -22.77 -15.35
C LEU A 240 -1.14 -21.40 -15.14
N ALA A 241 -1.86 -21.23 -14.03
CA ALA A 241 -2.43 -19.94 -13.62
C ALA A 241 -1.57 -19.24 -12.55
N GLY A 242 -0.36 -19.72 -12.25
CA GLY A 242 0.59 -19.09 -11.35
C GLY A 242 1.34 -17.93 -12.01
N THR A 243 1.92 -17.04 -11.20
CA THR A 243 2.56 -15.82 -11.70
C THR A 243 3.69 -16.09 -12.70
N ILE A 244 4.45 -17.20 -12.55
CA ILE A 244 5.55 -17.53 -13.46
C ILE A 244 5.00 -17.85 -14.87
N ALA A 245 3.98 -18.69 -14.97
CA ALA A 245 3.40 -19.07 -16.25
C ALA A 245 2.61 -17.92 -16.88
N LEU A 246 1.86 -17.16 -16.07
CA LEU A 246 1.11 -15.99 -16.54
C LEU A 246 2.05 -14.90 -17.08
N ASN A 247 3.17 -14.61 -16.42
CA ASN A 247 4.14 -13.64 -16.93
C ASN A 247 4.69 -14.06 -18.31
N LYS A 248 5.07 -15.32 -18.48
CA LYS A 248 5.53 -15.83 -19.79
C LYS A 248 4.44 -15.74 -20.87
N LEU A 249 3.22 -16.12 -20.52
CA LEU A 249 2.06 -16.06 -21.43
C LEU A 249 1.76 -14.61 -21.84
N LEU A 250 1.68 -13.70 -20.88
CA LEU A 250 1.40 -12.30 -21.14
C LEU A 250 2.54 -11.65 -21.94
N GLN A 251 3.80 -11.86 -21.57
CA GLN A 251 4.94 -11.34 -22.32
C GLN A 251 4.94 -11.76 -23.78
N SER A 252 4.67 -13.06 -24.05
CA SER A 252 4.64 -13.57 -25.43
C SER A 252 3.54 -12.96 -26.31
N HIS A 253 2.46 -12.44 -25.70
CA HIS A 253 1.33 -11.85 -26.42
C HIS A 253 1.35 -10.33 -26.44
N ILE A 254 1.95 -9.66 -25.44
CA ILE A 254 1.98 -8.22 -25.31
C ILE A 254 3.30 -7.62 -25.82
N ASN A 255 4.41 -8.28 -25.52
CA ASN A 255 5.75 -7.88 -25.92
C ASN A 255 6.48 -9.08 -26.54
N PRO A 256 6.04 -9.55 -27.73
CA PRO A 256 6.64 -10.70 -28.40
C PRO A 256 8.10 -10.45 -28.75
N TYR A 257 8.84 -11.51 -29.01
CA TYR A 257 10.24 -11.40 -29.47
C TYR A 257 10.32 -10.58 -30.77
N ASP A 258 11.24 -9.63 -30.78
CA ASP A 258 11.61 -8.82 -31.95
C ASP A 258 13.13 -8.70 -31.97
N GLU A 259 13.78 -9.15 -33.06
CA GLU A 259 15.23 -9.11 -33.21
C GLU A 259 15.83 -7.72 -33.08
N ARG A 260 15.04 -6.66 -33.36
CA ARG A 260 15.45 -5.26 -33.26
C ARG A 260 15.44 -4.72 -31.82
N ARG A 261 14.88 -5.47 -30.88
CA ARG A 261 14.76 -5.04 -29.48
C ARG A 261 15.72 -5.81 -28.58
N PRO A 262 16.54 -5.13 -27.78
CA PRO A 262 17.40 -5.80 -26.81
C PRO A 262 16.59 -6.64 -25.83
N GLN A 263 17.12 -7.84 -25.54
CA GLN A 263 16.61 -8.67 -24.47
C GLN A 263 17.77 -9.22 -23.64
N HIS A 264 17.50 -9.52 -22.38
CA HIS A 264 18.46 -10.11 -21.47
C HIS A 264 17.86 -11.33 -20.76
N VAL A 265 18.60 -12.41 -20.71
CA VAL A 265 18.19 -13.64 -20.04
C VAL A 265 18.89 -13.74 -18.69
N PHE A 266 18.13 -13.84 -17.63
CA PHE A 266 18.63 -14.05 -16.29
C PHE A 266 17.94 -15.30 -15.67
N GLY A 267 18.70 -16.38 -15.54
CA GLY A 267 18.14 -17.68 -15.15
C GLY A 267 17.03 -18.15 -16.11
N ASN A 268 15.83 -18.36 -15.59
CA ASN A 268 14.67 -18.79 -16.38
C ASN A 268 13.77 -17.62 -16.82
N ILE A 269 14.20 -16.39 -16.64
CA ILE A 269 13.44 -15.19 -16.96
C ILE A 269 14.12 -14.45 -18.10
N THR A 270 13.34 -14.09 -19.11
CA THR A 270 13.80 -13.21 -20.21
C THR A 270 13.18 -11.84 -20.00
N PHE A 271 14.00 -10.82 -19.90
CA PHE A 271 13.60 -9.42 -19.85
C PHE A 271 13.73 -8.81 -21.24
N ARG A 272 12.75 -8.07 -21.68
CA ARG A 272 12.74 -7.36 -22.98
C ARG A 272 12.46 -5.88 -22.77
N VAL A 273 13.06 -5.06 -23.61
CA VAL A 273 12.71 -3.64 -23.64
C VAL A 273 11.20 -3.48 -23.89
N GLY A 274 10.50 -2.73 -23.01
CA GLY A 274 9.04 -2.59 -23.01
C GLY A 274 8.31 -3.49 -22.01
N ASP A 275 9.00 -4.40 -21.31
CA ASP A 275 8.40 -5.16 -20.21
C ASP A 275 8.14 -4.24 -19.00
N LYS A 276 7.02 -4.51 -18.31
CA LYS A 276 6.79 -3.96 -16.98
C LYS A 276 7.59 -4.77 -15.97
N VAL A 277 8.51 -4.12 -15.30
CA VAL A 277 9.38 -4.75 -14.30
C VAL A 277 9.18 -4.13 -12.93
N MET A 278 9.54 -4.86 -11.90
CA MET A 278 9.50 -4.41 -10.51
C MET A 278 10.85 -4.72 -9.85
N GLN A 279 11.39 -3.75 -9.15
CA GLN A 279 12.53 -3.95 -8.28
C GLN A 279 12.09 -4.78 -7.07
N THR A 280 12.70 -5.95 -6.87
CA THR A 280 12.31 -6.86 -5.78
C THR A 280 13.08 -6.65 -4.48
N LYS A 281 14.16 -5.86 -4.51
CA LYS A 281 14.95 -5.45 -3.35
C LYS A 281 15.28 -3.97 -3.49
N ASN A 282 15.31 -3.25 -2.38
CA ASN A 282 15.76 -1.86 -2.42
C ASN A 282 17.20 -1.79 -2.94
N ASN A 283 17.43 -0.85 -3.84
CA ASN A 283 18.77 -0.50 -4.33
C ASN A 283 18.98 1.00 -4.14
N TYR A 284 19.69 1.36 -3.09
CA TYR A 284 19.87 2.75 -2.68
C TYR A 284 20.90 3.49 -3.56
N ASP A 285 21.78 2.77 -4.24
CA ASP A 285 22.90 3.31 -5.01
C ASP A 285 22.57 3.47 -6.51
N MET A 286 21.38 3.04 -6.93
CA MET A 286 20.98 3.13 -8.33
C MET A 286 20.60 4.55 -8.70
N VAL A 287 21.36 5.16 -9.61
CA VAL A 287 21.02 6.44 -10.23
C VAL A 287 20.12 6.17 -11.43
N TYR A 288 19.07 6.94 -11.60
CA TYR A 288 18.18 6.86 -12.75
C TYR A 288 17.78 8.25 -13.25
N SER A 289 17.68 8.38 -14.57
CA SER A 289 17.19 9.59 -15.24
C SER A 289 15.71 9.45 -15.58
N ARG A 290 14.97 10.53 -15.46
CA ARG A 290 13.57 10.61 -15.88
C ARG A 290 13.51 11.34 -17.22
N GLU A 291 12.59 10.92 -18.09
CA GLU A 291 12.33 11.63 -19.35
C GLU A 291 11.82 13.07 -19.09
N ILE A 292 11.13 13.28 -17.98
CA ILE A 292 10.64 14.60 -17.53
C ILE A 292 10.88 14.69 -16.02
N GLY A 293 11.70 15.67 -15.57
CA GLY A 293 12.00 15.92 -14.17
C GLY A 293 13.47 15.73 -13.83
N GLU A 294 13.78 15.84 -12.52
CA GLU A 294 15.14 15.66 -12.02
C GLU A 294 15.52 14.18 -11.97
N ASP A 295 16.82 13.91 -12.17
CA ASP A 295 17.40 12.59 -11.95
C ASP A 295 17.19 12.16 -10.50
N GLY A 296 17.04 10.87 -10.28
CA GLY A 296 16.80 10.32 -8.95
C GLY A 296 17.85 9.31 -8.55
N MET A 297 17.97 9.08 -7.25
CA MET A 297 18.83 8.08 -6.67
C MET A 297 18.03 7.14 -5.78
N GLY A 298 18.28 5.86 -5.89
CA GLY A 298 17.64 4.81 -5.14
C GLY A 298 16.30 4.37 -5.74
N ILE A 299 16.17 3.07 -5.96
CA ILE A 299 14.92 2.41 -6.35
C ILE A 299 14.44 1.57 -5.18
N PHE A 300 13.20 1.77 -4.77
CA PHE A 300 12.59 1.12 -3.61
C PHE A 300 11.48 0.16 -4.06
N ASN A 301 11.36 -0.95 -3.32
CA ASN A 301 10.29 -1.93 -3.50
C ASN A 301 8.97 -1.42 -2.90
#